data_3d8b21ac58b57da8bfaad36f8d341fbc
#
_entry.id   3d8b21ac58b57da8bfaad36f8d341fbc
#
_cell.length_a   1.000
_cell.length_b   1.000
_cell.length_c   1.000
_cell.angle_alpha   90.00
_cell.angle_beta   90.00
_cell.angle_gamma   90.00
#
_symmetry.space_group_name_H-M   'P 1'
#
loop_
_entity.id
_entity.type
_entity.pdbx_description
1 polymer ?
#
loop_
_entity_poly.entity_id
_entity_poly.type
_entity_poly.pdbx_seq_one_letter_code
_entity_poly.pdbx_strand_id
1 'polypeptide(L)'
;MSSTTHDVPADEPAVASQEPEATPPTTPPRLSSVERALYAAVLLGVLVAGWSRRWTSDDAFINFRVVENLLAGNGPVFSAGERTEVATSPAWLALLTVAEWLVPGDAVAWISVVLGLALTATGVLLAMLGARALFGGTAARLSVPFGAVVFLALPPAWDFTTSGLETGMSFAWLGASFWALVRWLQSGQRCAGRPVWLFVLLGLGPLVRPDFALIAGLLLLWLTAAAVGPWWRRLLGLVAAGILPVAFQIFRMGFYGLLVPNTAIAKESSRPLWDRGVDYLLDLVAPHLLWIPGLLLVAMLVVLLPSLTWRAREWSLVGVVLLAAAAHALYVVRVGGDFMHARLLMPSLFLLVCPLATVPLARARVWTSGTILAATAVWAVLCAAVLRPDYEGHRSADRTIADERGFYVARAGHSHPVTLEDHGALGVSSYVDRVNRLGADGEDLVVLQVRPVRPDTEVSVLAPSRGGLVFSVLNAGFNGYAADLDVFVVDSLGLTDTVNSHLEPGPPRRPGHEKSYPSWYMLARYGSPDLAERQEEGLPAVDEVAAARAALSCGDLAELVEATTEPLTVSRFVDNLLGAPGRTSLRIPTDPFAAEREFC
;
A
#
# COMPACT_ATOMS: atom_id res chain seq x y z
N MET A 1 7.57 -103.03 22.03
CA MET A 1 8.37 -101.82 22.25
C MET A 1 7.99 -100.86 21.14
N SER A 2 7.09 -99.93 21.40
CA SER A 2 6.47 -99.02 20.43
C SER A 2 7.17 -97.67 20.58
N SER A 3 7.70 -97.17 19.49
CA SER A 3 8.32 -95.85 19.38
C SER A 3 7.32 -94.90 18.69
N THR A 4 6.77 -93.98 19.50
CA THR A 4 5.92 -92.89 19.01
C THR A 4 6.78 -91.75 18.56
N THR A 5 6.74 -91.39 17.26
CA THR A 5 7.29 -90.20 16.69
C THR A 5 6.22 -89.09 16.80
N HIS A 6 6.62 -87.98 17.42
CA HIS A 6 5.87 -86.71 17.45
C HIS A 6 6.11 -85.94 16.14
N ASP A 7 5.06 -85.72 15.36
CA ASP A 7 5.05 -84.77 14.27
C ASP A 7 5.00 -83.35 14.84
N VAL A 8 5.94 -82.50 14.39
CA VAL A 8 5.98 -81.01 14.62
C VAL A 8 5.21 -80.37 13.47
N PRO A 9 4.24 -79.47 13.71
CA PRO A 9 3.58 -78.78 12.60
C PRO A 9 4.55 -77.75 11.97
N ALA A 10 4.54 -77.69 10.64
CA ALA A 10 5.31 -76.76 9.83
C ALA A 10 4.80 -75.31 10.07
N ASP A 11 5.75 -74.40 10.29
CA ASP A 11 5.50 -72.95 10.34
C ASP A 11 4.86 -72.44 9.04
N GLU A 12 3.69 -71.80 9.17
CA GLU A 12 3.11 -70.95 8.12
C GLU A 12 4.01 -69.72 7.87
N PRO A 13 4.29 -69.36 6.60
CA PRO A 13 5.09 -68.17 6.30
C PRO A 13 4.28 -66.93 6.70
N ALA A 14 4.88 -66.06 7.53
CA ALA A 14 4.35 -64.78 7.92
C ALA A 14 4.02 -63.92 6.66
N VAL A 15 2.74 -63.58 6.51
CA VAL A 15 2.27 -62.63 5.50
C VAL A 15 2.93 -61.28 5.80
N ALA A 16 3.94 -60.91 5.00
CA ALA A 16 4.53 -59.61 5.04
C ALA A 16 3.44 -58.57 4.75
N SER A 17 3.12 -57.75 5.74
CA SER A 17 2.24 -56.60 5.60
C SER A 17 2.87 -55.63 4.57
N GLN A 18 2.32 -55.64 3.35
CA GLN A 18 2.67 -54.62 2.34
C GLN A 18 2.29 -53.26 2.89
N GLU A 19 3.31 -52.43 3.19
CA GLU A 19 3.11 -51.00 3.41
C GLU A 19 2.37 -50.43 2.18
N PRO A 20 1.32 -49.60 2.36
CA PRO A 20 0.59 -49.03 1.25
C PRO A 20 1.57 -48.17 0.42
N GLU A 21 1.77 -48.62 -0.80
CA GLU A 21 2.59 -47.93 -1.82
C GLU A 21 2.13 -46.49 -1.94
N ALA A 22 3.01 -45.57 -1.59
CA ALA A 22 2.74 -44.14 -1.63
C ALA A 22 2.44 -43.72 -3.08
N THR A 23 1.19 -43.45 -3.39
CA THR A 23 0.77 -42.92 -4.69
C THR A 23 1.64 -41.71 -5.04
N PRO A 24 2.30 -41.70 -6.23
CA PRO A 24 3.14 -40.60 -6.64
C PRO A 24 2.33 -39.29 -6.67
N PRO A 25 2.95 -38.13 -6.38
CA PRO A 25 2.27 -36.85 -6.42
C PRO A 25 1.71 -36.61 -7.82
N THR A 26 0.39 -36.58 -7.93
CA THR A 26 -0.28 -36.29 -9.19
C THR A 26 0.06 -34.85 -9.60
N THR A 27 0.79 -34.69 -10.69
CA THR A 27 0.98 -33.37 -11.32
C THR A 27 -0.39 -32.75 -11.56
N PRO A 28 -0.62 -31.47 -11.15
CA PRO A 28 -1.90 -30.85 -11.39
C PRO A 28 -2.23 -30.88 -12.88
N PRO A 29 -3.47 -31.22 -13.26
CA PRO A 29 -3.85 -31.32 -14.65
C PRO A 29 -3.62 -29.97 -15.35
N ARG A 30 -3.07 -30.01 -16.55
CA ARG A 30 -2.83 -28.82 -17.39
C ARG A 30 -4.16 -28.08 -17.62
N LEU A 31 -4.10 -26.77 -17.77
CA LEU A 31 -5.26 -25.98 -18.19
C LEU A 31 -5.75 -26.47 -19.56
N SER A 32 -7.06 -26.68 -19.69
CA SER A 32 -7.70 -26.93 -20.98
C SER A 32 -7.58 -25.70 -21.88
N SER A 33 -7.79 -25.85 -23.18
CA SER A 33 -7.78 -24.72 -24.13
C SER A 33 -8.84 -23.66 -23.75
N VAL A 34 -10.03 -24.10 -23.30
CA VAL A 34 -11.11 -23.22 -22.86
C VAL A 34 -10.71 -22.45 -21.60
N GLU A 35 -10.16 -23.13 -20.58
CA GLU A 35 -9.67 -22.45 -19.36
C GLU A 35 -8.59 -21.42 -19.69
N ARG A 36 -7.64 -21.77 -20.57
CA ARG A 36 -6.61 -20.83 -21.01
C ARG A 36 -7.21 -19.60 -21.66
N ALA A 37 -8.19 -19.79 -22.54
CA ALA A 37 -8.90 -18.68 -23.20
C ALA A 37 -9.65 -17.80 -22.19
N LEU A 38 -10.36 -18.39 -21.22
CA LEU A 38 -11.07 -17.64 -20.18
C LEU A 38 -10.12 -16.85 -19.29
N TYR A 39 -8.99 -17.46 -18.87
CA TYR A 39 -7.98 -16.78 -18.04
C TYR A 39 -7.31 -15.64 -18.83
N ALA A 40 -6.96 -15.92 -20.09
CA ALA A 40 -6.41 -14.88 -20.96
C ALA A 40 -7.39 -13.72 -21.18
N ALA A 41 -8.68 -14.00 -21.31
CA ALA A 41 -9.72 -12.96 -21.42
C ALA A 41 -9.79 -12.07 -20.18
N VAL A 42 -9.73 -12.66 -18.97
CA VAL A 42 -9.70 -11.86 -17.72
C VAL A 42 -8.42 -11.02 -17.64
N LEU A 43 -7.26 -11.60 -17.94
CA LEU A 43 -5.99 -10.86 -17.92
C LEU A 43 -5.96 -9.74 -18.96
N LEU A 44 -6.46 -10.00 -20.16
CA LEU A 44 -6.62 -8.97 -21.18
C LEU A 44 -7.58 -7.88 -20.69
N GLY A 45 -8.68 -8.27 -20.04
CA GLY A 45 -9.61 -7.33 -19.40
C GLY A 45 -8.91 -6.42 -18.37
N VAL A 46 -8.07 -6.99 -17.49
CA VAL A 46 -7.25 -6.20 -16.53
C VAL A 46 -6.35 -5.21 -17.27
N LEU A 47 -5.62 -5.69 -18.29
CA LEU A 47 -4.68 -4.85 -19.03
C LEU A 47 -5.40 -3.75 -19.82
N VAL A 48 -6.49 -4.08 -20.51
CA VAL A 48 -7.26 -3.12 -21.30
C VAL A 48 -7.95 -2.09 -20.39
N ALA A 49 -8.62 -2.54 -19.33
CA ALA A 49 -9.30 -1.64 -18.40
C ALA A 49 -8.33 -0.70 -17.69
N GLY A 50 -7.23 -1.22 -17.14
CA GLY A 50 -6.20 -0.40 -16.50
C GLY A 50 -5.52 0.56 -17.49
N TRP A 51 -5.17 0.09 -18.71
CA TRP A 51 -4.56 0.94 -19.74
C TRP A 51 -5.50 2.06 -20.22
N SER A 52 -6.78 1.75 -20.40
CA SER A 52 -7.78 2.73 -20.84
C SER A 52 -8.05 3.82 -19.79
N ARG A 53 -7.66 3.58 -18.56
CA ARG A 53 -7.82 4.52 -17.44
C ARG A 53 -6.49 4.91 -16.81
N ARG A 54 -5.37 4.74 -17.54
CA ARG A 54 -4.04 5.06 -17.03
C ARG A 54 -3.91 6.51 -16.60
N TRP A 55 -3.22 6.71 -15.51
CA TRP A 55 -2.94 8.01 -14.88
C TRP A 55 -1.94 7.82 -13.76
N THR A 56 -1.39 8.91 -13.24
CA THR A 56 -0.60 8.93 -12.01
C THR A 56 -1.17 9.93 -11.03
N SER A 57 -1.12 9.60 -9.75
CA SER A 57 -1.60 10.47 -8.67
C SER A 57 -0.51 11.45 -8.24
N ASP A 58 -0.89 12.55 -7.58
CA ASP A 58 0.06 13.45 -6.93
C ASP A 58 0.96 12.70 -5.94
N ASP A 59 0.38 11.83 -5.10
CA ASP A 59 1.13 11.00 -4.14
C ASP A 59 2.21 10.12 -4.83
N ALA A 60 2.05 9.75 -6.09
CA ALA A 60 3.06 8.97 -6.81
C ALA A 60 4.33 9.78 -7.06
N PHE A 61 4.19 11.07 -7.39
CA PHE A 61 5.32 11.96 -7.63
C PHE A 61 6.15 12.23 -6.36
N ILE A 62 5.55 12.07 -5.17
CA ILE A 62 6.33 12.05 -3.91
C ILE A 62 7.35 10.90 -3.95
N ASN A 63 6.91 9.69 -4.35
CA ASN A 63 7.82 8.56 -4.49
C ASN A 63 8.84 8.77 -5.60
N PHE A 64 8.45 9.36 -6.73
CA PHE A 64 9.35 9.62 -7.86
C PHE A 64 10.48 10.58 -7.46
N ARG A 65 10.19 11.65 -6.70
CA ARG A 65 11.24 12.53 -6.16
C ARG A 65 12.22 11.78 -5.24
N VAL A 66 11.72 10.86 -4.43
CA VAL A 66 12.61 10.02 -3.59
C VAL A 66 13.47 9.08 -4.45
N VAL A 67 12.94 8.56 -5.57
CA VAL A 67 13.73 7.77 -6.54
C VAL A 67 14.88 8.62 -7.12
N GLU A 68 14.60 9.86 -7.53
CA GLU A 68 15.62 10.78 -8.03
C GLU A 68 16.69 11.10 -6.97
N ASN A 69 16.28 11.38 -5.74
CA ASN A 69 17.22 11.61 -4.63
C ASN A 69 18.09 10.38 -4.35
N LEU A 70 17.52 9.16 -4.42
CA LEU A 70 18.28 7.92 -4.30
C LEU A 70 19.32 7.77 -5.40
N LEU A 71 18.94 8.05 -6.66
CA LEU A 71 19.82 7.94 -7.82
C LEU A 71 20.89 9.04 -7.84
N ALA A 72 20.57 10.23 -7.32
CA ALA A 72 21.51 11.33 -7.13
C ALA A 72 22.48 11.14 -5.95
N GLY A 73 22.27 10.11 -5.10
CA GLY A 73 23.13 9.83 -3.94
C GLY A 73 22.74 10.59 -2.66
N ASN A 74 21.62 11.31 -2.65
CA ASN A 74 21.12 12.03 -1.47
C ASN A 74 20.46 11.08 -0.43
N GLY A 75 20.22 9.82 -0.80
CA GLY A 75 19.56 8.82 0.05
C GLY A 75 18.03 8.77 -0.13
N PRO A 76 17.34 7.93 0.66
CA PRO A 76 15.88 7.74 0.55
C PRO A 76 15.13 8.89 1.27
N VAL A 77 15.29 10.10 0.76
CA VAL A 77 14.74 11.34 1.33
C VAL A 77 13.94 12.11 0.28
N PHE A 78 13.02 12.96 0.73
CA PHE A 78 12.25 13.82 -0.16
C PHE A 78 13.01 15.11 -0.51
N SER A 79 13.66 15.72 0.47
CA SER A 79 14.55 16.87 0.30
C SER A 79 15.91 16.55 0.90
N ALA A 80 16.99 16.90 0.19
CA ALA A 80 18.35 16.73 0.70
C ALA A 80 18.54 17.53 1.99
N GLY A 81 19.24 16.95 2.97
CA GLY A 81 19.49 17.60 4.26
C GLY A 81 18.50 17.25 5.38
N GLU A 82 17.35 16.64 5.08
CA GLU A 82 16.42 16.14 6.09
C GLU A 82 16.02 14.68 5.83
N ARG A 83 16.12 13.85 6.85
CA ARG A 83 15.76 12.44 6.78
C ARG A 83 14.30 12.23 7.20
N THR A 84 13.37 12.37 6.24
CA THR A 84 11.94 12.16 6.45
C THR A 84 11.45 11.00 5.59
N GLU A 85 10.82 9.99 6.21
CA GLU A 85 10.25 8.84 5.50
C GLU A 85 8.87 9.19 4.93
N VAL A 86 8.83 9.50 3.65
CA VAL A 86 7.59 9.86 2.95
C VAL A 86 6.97 8.66 2.21
N ALA A 87 7.82 7.73 1.75
CA ALA A 87 7.39 6.52 1.03
C ALA A 87 6.91 5.44 2.00
N THR A 88 5.63 5.09 1.95
CA THR A 88 5.04 4.06 2.84
C THR A 88 5.33 2.63 2.39
N SER A 89 5.75 2.42 1.14
CA SER A 89 6.08 1.11 0.56
C SER A 89 7.55 1.03 0.16
N PRO A 90 8.44 0.58 1.05
CA PRO A 90 9.85 0.43 0.72
C PRO A 90 10.11 -0.57 -0.42
N ALA A 91 9.28 -1.61 -0.55
CA ALA A 91 9.40 -2.56 -1.65
C ALA A 91 9.04 -1.94 -3.01
N TRP A 92 8.03 -1.07 -3.05
CA TRP A 92 7.66 -0.34 -4.27
C TRP A 92 8.73 0.67 -4.64
N LEU A 93 9.20 1.46 -3.66
CA LEU A 93 10.27 2.42 -3.86
C LEU A 93 11.54 1.74 -4.42
N ALA A 94 11.95 0.62 -3.83
CA ALA A 94 13.12 -0.14 -4.30
C ALA A 94 12.91 -0.66 -5.73
N LEU A 95 11.71 -1.15 -6.07
CA LEU A 95 11.40 -1.64 -7.42
C LEU A 95 11.45 -0.50 -8.45
N LEU A 96 10.87 0.66 -8.14
CA LEU A 96 10.92 1.84 -9.00
C LEU A 96 12.36 2.32 -9.19
N THR A 97 13.14 2.41 -8.11
CA THR A 97 14.55 2.85 -8.19
C THR A 97 15.40 1.93 -9.07
N VAL A 98 15.25 0.61 -8.90
CA VAL A 98 15.97 -0.36 -9.73
C VAL A 98 15.53 -0.27 -11.19
N ALA A 99 14.23 -0.13 -11.44
CA ALA A 99 13.70 -0.05 -12.80
C ALA A 99 14.13 1.24 -13.51
N GLU A 100 14.12 2.40 -12.83
CA GLU A 100 14.60 3.67 -13.37
C GLU A 100 16.10 3.66 -13.60
N TRP A 101 16.88 3.03 -12.70
CA TRP A 101 18.31 2.84 -12.91
C TRP A 101 18.63 2.01 -14.16
N LEU A 102 17.79 1.02 -14.49
CA LEU A 102 17.95 0.17 -15.68
C LEU A 102 17.47 0.84 -16.98
N VAL A 103 16.50 1.76 -16.89
CA VAL A 103 15.88 2.46 -18.03
C VAL A 103 15.90 3.97 -17.73
N PRO A 104 17.08 4.60 -17.76
CA PRO A 104 17.22 6.00 -17.43
C PRO A 104 16.55 6.89 -18.48
N GLY A 105 16.08 8.06 -18.09
CA GLY A 105 15.51 9.05 -19.00
C GLY A 105 14.15 9.60 -18.53
N ASP A 106 13.99 9.84 -17.23
CA ASP A 106 12.76 10.39 -16.61
C ASP A 106 11.51 9.53 -16.91
N ALA A 107 11.73 8.22 -16.98
CA ALA A 107 10.70 7.25 -17.34
C ALA A 107 9.89 6.74 -16.14
N VAL A 108 10.21 7.13 -14.91
CA VAL A 108 9.66 6.56 -13.66
C VAL A 108 8.13 6.56 -13.63
N ALA A 109 7.48 7.58 -14.17
CA ALA A 109 6.03 7.65 -14.26
C ALA A 109 5.46 6.52 -15.15
N TRP A 110 6.02 6.33 -16.35
CA TRP A 110 5.62 5.25 -17.26
C TRP A 110 6.02 3.87 -16.73
N ILE A 111 7.18 3.75 -16.10
CA ILE A 111 7.63 2.53 -15.42
C ILE A 111 6.61 2.13 -14.36
N SER A 112 6.13 3.07 -13.56
CA SER A 112 5.14 2.81 -12.51
C SER A 112 3.80 2.30 -13.08
N VAL A 113 3.34 2.84 -14.21
CA VAL A 113 2.14 2.39 -14.93
C VAL A 113 2.31 0.96 -15.45
N VAL A 114 3.42 0.66 -16.13
CA VAL A 114 3.68 -0.67 -16.69
C VAL A 114 3.84 -1.72 -15.60
N LEU A 115 4.60 -1.42 -14.56
CA LEU A 115 4.76 -2.31 -13.40
C LEU A 115 3.43 -2.54 -12.67
N GLY A 116 2.64 -1.48 -12.47
CA GLY A 116 1.32 -1.58 -11.86
C GLY A 116 0.40 -2.55 -12.61
N LEU A 117 0.34 -2.42 -13.95
CA LEU A 117 -0.43 -3.33 -14.83
C LEU A 117 0.08 -4.77 -14.75
N ALA A 118 1.40 -4.98 -14.90
CA ALA A 118 2.00 -6.30 -14.91
C ALA A 118 1.80 -7.02 -13.57
N LEU A 119 1.99 -6.32 -12.46
CA LEU A 119 1.84 -6.86 -11.11
C LEU A 119 0.37 -7.15 -10.79
N THR A 120 -0.57 -6.29 -11.18
CA THR A 120 -2.01 -6.55 -11.01
C THR A 120 -2.43 -7.80 -11.80
N ALA A 121 -2.05 -7.89 -13.08
CA ALA A 121 -2.34 -9.07 -13.91
C ALA A 121 -1.72 -10.35 -13.30
N THR A 122 -0.50 -10.27 -12.78
CA THR A 122 0.16 -11.38 -12.07
C THR A 122 -0.61 -11.79 -10.81
N GLY A 123 -1.04 -10.84 -9.99
CA GLY A 123 -1.85 -11.11 -8.78
C GLY A 123 -3.15 -11.82 -9.11
N VAL A 124 -3.89 -11.32 -10.11
CA VAL A 124 -5.15 -11.92 -10.59
C VAL A 124 -4.92 -13.33 -11.14
N LEU A 125 -3.87 -13.54 -11.94
CA LEU A 125 -3.51 -14.86 -12.46
C LEU A 125 -3.21 -15.85 -11.32
N LEU A 126 -2.40 -15.45 -10.36
CA LEU A 126 -2.03 -16.31 -9.23
C LEU A 126 -3.23 -16.60 -8.34
N ALA A 127 -4.14 -15.65 -8.11
CA ALA A 127 -5.40 -15.90 -7.41
C ALA A 127 -6.27 -16.94 -8.15
N MET A 128 -6.41 -16.81 -9.46
CA MET A 128 -7.16 -17.79 -10.27
C MET A 128 -6.53 -19.18 -10.23
N LEU A 129 -5.20 -19.27 -10.37
CA LEU A 129 -4.47 -20.54 -10.30
C LEU A 129 -4.54 -21.16 -8.89
N GLY A 130 -4.49 -20.33 -7.85
CA GLY A 130 -4.66 -20.76 -6.46
C GLY A 130 -6.04 -21.33 -6.20
N ALA A 131 -7.09 -20.61 -6.61
CA ALA A 131 -8.47 -21.08 -6.46
C ALA A 131 -8.72 -22.39 -7.25
N ARG A 132 -8.26 -22.46 -8.50
CA ARG A 132 -8.33 -23.70 -9.29
C ARG A 132 -7.66 -24.87 -8.59
N ALA A 133 -6.50 -24.65 -8.03
CA ALA A 133 -5.77 -25.66 -7.28
C ALA A 133 -6.56 -26.08 -6.02
N LEU A 134 -7.10 -25.12 -5.27
CA LEU A 134 -7.88 -25.36 -4.06
C LEU A 134 -9.09 -26.29 -4.32
N PHE A 135 -9.76 -26.17 -5.48
CA PHE A 135 -10.84 -27.05 -5.90
C PHE A 135 -10.38 -28.40 -6.47
N GLY A 136 -9.08 -28.73 -6.36
CA GLY A 136 -8.54 -30.04 -6.72
C GLY A 136 -8.26 -30.25 -8.20
N GLY A 137 -8.46 -29.24 -9.05
CA GLY A 137 -7.99 -29.20 -10.45
C GLY A 137 -8.33 -30.45 -11.28
N THR A 138 -9.52 -31.05 -11.10
CA THR A 138 -9.86 -32.28 -11.84
C THR A 138 -10.02 -31.96 -13.32
N ALA A 139 -9.34 -32.72 -14.17
CA ALA A 139 -9.43 -32.59 -15.63
C ALA A 139 -10.87 -32.74 -16.19
N ALA A 140 -11.78 -33.22 -15.39
CA ALA A 140 -13.18 -33.46 -15.77
C ALA A 140 -14.10 -32.23 -15.55
N ARG A 141 -13.62 -31.13 -14.95
CA ARG A 141 -14.44 -29.95 -14.63
C ARG A 141 -13.78 -28.68 -15.17
N LEU A 142 -14.54 -27.93 -15.97
CA LEU A 142 -14.14 -26.63 -16.45
C LEU A 142 -14.09 -25.65 -15.26
N SER A 143 -12.96 -24.97 -15.05
CA SER A 143 -12.84 -23.88 -14.08
C SER A 143 -13.13 -22.55 -14.75
N VAL A 144 -14.11 -21.84 -14.22
CA VAL A 144 -14.59 -20.56 -14.78
C VAL A 144 -14.17 -19.41 -13.85
N PRO A 145 -13.57 -18.32 -14.35
CA PRO A 145 -13.35 -17.12 -13.56
C PRO A 145 -14.67 -16.61 -12.97
N PHE A 146 -14.69 -16.38 -11.65
CA PHE A 146 -15.88 -15.91 -10.94
C PHE A 146 -15.55 -14.71 -10.04
N GLY A 147 -14.84 -14.91 -8.94
CA GLY A 147 -14.38 -13.81 -8.10
C GLY A 147 -13.42 -12.85 -8.84
N ALA A 148 -12.64 -13.38 -9.80
CA ALA A 148 -11.79 -12.55 -10.66
C ALA A 148 -12.63 -11.58 -11.53
N VAL A 149 -13.80 -12.01 -12.02
CA VAL A 149 -14.75 -11.15 -12.76
C VAL A 149 -15.37 -10.12 -11.82
N VAL A 150 -15.71 -10.50 -10.58
CA VAL A 150 -16.20 -9.54 -9.57
C VAL A 150 -15.18 -8.44 -9.31
N PHE A 151 -13.91 -8.81 -9.13
CA PHE A 151 -12.83 -7.84 -8.93
C PHE A 151 -12.63 -6.94 -10.16
N LEU A 152 -12.57 -7.54 -11.36
CA LEU A 152 -12.38 -6.81 -12.61
C LEU A 152 -13.53 -5.85 -12.94
N ALA A 153 -14.75 -6.13 -12.47
CA ALA A 153 -15.91 -5.27 -12.72
C ALA A 153 -15.84 -3.90 -12.01
N LEU A 154 -14.98 -3.76 -11.02
CA LEU A 154 -14.91 -2.56 -10.18
C LEU A 154 -14.01 -1.47 -10.81
N PRO A 155 -14.55 -0.27 -11.11
CA PRO A 155 -13.75 0.84 -11.62
C PRO A 155 -12.53 1.20 -10.76
N PRO A 156 -12.59 1.18 -9.41
CA PRO A 156 -11.40 1.42 -8.59
C PRO A 156 -10.25 0.43 -8.83
N ALA A 157 -10.54 -0.82 -9.20
CA ALA A 157 -9.49 -1.78 -9.57
C ALA A 157 -8.72 -1.32 -10.80
N TRP A 158 -9.39 -0.66 -11.76
CA TRP A 158 -8.73 -0.15 -12.97
C TRP A 158 -7.91 1.11 -12.69
N ASP A 159 -8.49 2.04 -11.92
CA ASP A 159 -7.89 3.32 -11.62
C ASP A 159 -6.60 3.15 -10.80
N PHE A 160 -6.63 2.32 -9.76
CA PHE A 160 -5.46 2.13 -8.91
C PHE A 160 -4.42 1.14 -9.46
N THR A 161 -4.72 0.41 -10.53
CA THR A 161 -3.74 -0.42 -11.24
C THR A 161 -2.60 0.41 -11.82
N THR A 162 -2.86 1.65 -12.25
CA THR A 162 -1.91 2.51 -12.95
C THR A 162 -1.61 3.83 -12.24
N SER A 163 -2.12 4.03 -11.03
CA SER A 163 -2.01 5.30 -10.27
C SER A 163 -0.58 5.73 -9.89
N GLY A 164 0.43 4.96 -10.24
CA GLY A 164 1.82 5.18 -9.82
C GLY A 164 2.15 4.69 -8.41
N LEU A 165 1.13 4.20 -7.69
CA LEU A 165 1.24 3.70 -6.31
C LEU A 165 1.44 2.19 -6.24
N GLU A 166 1.71 1.68 -5.04
CA GLU A 166 2.02 0.27 -4.74
C GLU A 166 0.84 -0.71 -4.89
N THR A 167 -0.32 -0.27 -5.38
CA THR A 167 -1.55 -1.08 -5.40
C THR A 167 -1.40 -2.35 -6.25
N GLY A 168 -0.76 -2.26 -7.43
CA GLY A 168 -0.48 -3.44 -8.26
C GLY A 168 0.42 -4.45 -7.56
N MET A 169 1.44 -3.99 -6.82
CA MET A 169 2.30 -4.85 -6.01
C MET A 169 1.53 -5.51 -4.87
N SER A 170 0.58 -4.80 -4.27
CA SER A 170 -0.32 -5.34 -3.25
C SER A 170 -1.11 -6.54 -3.76
N PHE A 171 -1.72 -6.42 -4.95
CA PHE A 171 -2.45 -7.54 -5.57
C PHE A 171 -1.52 -8.70 -5.95
N ALA A 172 -0.30 -8.40 -6.46
CA ALA A 172 0.69 -9.43 -6.75
C ALA A 172 1.09 -10.23 -5.50
N TRP A 173 1.39 -9.55 -4.40
CA TRP A 173 1.76 -10.19 -3.14
C TRP A 173 0.63 -11.01 -2.54
N LEU A 174 -0.61 -10.48 -2.52
CA LEU A 174 -1.79 -11.20 -2.02
C LEU A 174 -2.09 -12.45 -2.85
N GLY A 175 -2.10 -12.32 -4.19
CA GLY A 175 -2.32 -13.44 -5.11
C GLY A 175 -1.24 -14.51 -5.00
N ALA A 176 0.04 -14.09 -4.91
CA ALA A 176 1.17 -15.00 -4.72
C ALA A 176 1.10 -15.74 -3.38
N SER A 177 0.79 -15.02 -2.29
CA SER A 177 0.63 -15.59 -0.95
C SER A 177 -0.48 -16.64 -0.91
N PHE A 178 -1.65 -16.31 -1.45
CA PHE A 178 -2.76 -17.25 -1.54
C PHE A 178 -2.41 -18.49 -2.39
N TRP A 179 -1.91 -18.30 -3.61
CA TRP A 179 -1.49 -19.38 -4.51
C TRP A 179 -0.43 -20.28 -3.86
N ALA A 180 0.58 -19.68 -3.26
CA ALA A 180 1.68 -20.40 -2.63
C ALA A 180 1.22 -21.24 -1.43
N LEU A 181 0.34 -20.69 -0.58
CA LEU A 181 -0.26 -21.42 0.54
C LEU A 181 -1.10 -22.63 0.07
N VAL A 182 -1.93 -22.45 -0.96
CA VAL A 182 -2.72 -23.54 -1.55
C VAL A 182 -1.80 -24.61 -2.14
N ARG A 183 -0.77 -24.22 -2.89
CA ARG A 183 0.19 -25.16 -3.49
C ARG A 183 0.98 -25.92 -2.44
N TRP A 184 1.39 -25.25 -1.37
CA TRP A 184 2.05 -25.89 -0.24
C TRP A 184 1.12 -26.91 0.44
N LEU A 185 -0.14 -26.56 0.67
CA LEU A 185 -1.12 -27.44 1.28
C LEU A 185 -1.32 -28.72 0.45
N GLN A 186 -1.39 -28.60 -0.89
CA GLN A 186 -1.57 -29.71 -1.82
C GLN A 186 -0.34 -30.61 -1.97
N SER A 187 0.86 -30.08 -1.74
CA SER A 187 2.11 -30.87 -1.84
C SER A 187 2.23 -31.98 -0.80
N GLY A 188 1.21 -32.14 0.06
CA GLY A 188 1.07 -33.22 1.01
C GLY A 188 2.06 -33.15 2.17
N GLN A 189 2.60 -31.97 2.52
CA GLN A 189 3.55 -31.75 3.63
C GLN A 189 4.81 -32.65 3.61
N ARG A 190 4.82 -33.67 2.72
CA ARG A 190 5.91 -34.63 2.54
C ARG A 190 7.09 -34.00 1.80
N CYS A 191 6.89 -32.88 1.13
CA CYS A 191 8.01 -32.00 0.81
C CYS A 191 8.50 -31.42 2.15
N ALA A 192 9.09 -32.28 2.97
CA ALA A 192 9.80 -31.99 4.21
C ALA A 192 11.01 -31.06 3.99
N GLY A 193 11.21 -30.61 2.78
CA GLY A 193 12.09 -29.54 2.37
C GLY A 193 11.45 -28.20 2.69
N ARG A 194 11.54 -27.80 3.93
CA ARG A 194 11.62 -26.43 4.39
C ARG A 194 10.78 -25.42 3.59
N PRO A 195 9.51 -25.06 3.95
CA PRO A 195 8.79 -23.98 3.29
C PRO A 195 9.35 -22.59 3.70
N VAL A 196 10.68 -22.47 3.92
CA VAL A 196 11.31 -21.20 4.34
C VAL A 196 10.97 -20.08 3.35
N TRP A 197 11.00 -20.37 2.05
CA TRP A 197 10.63 -19.39 1.03
C TRP A 197 9.19 -18.88 1.20
N LEU A 198 8.28 -19.73 1.67
CA LEU A 198 6.89 -19.35 1.90
C LEU A 198 6.76 -18.43 3.14
N PHE A 199 7.51 -18.73 4.21
CA PHE A 199 7.61 -17.83 5.35
C PHE A 199 8.19 -16.47 4.93
N VAL A 200 9.25 -16.47 4.12
CA VAL A 200 9.84 -15.22 3.59
C VAL A 200 8.83 -14.46 2.73
N LEU A 201 8.14 -15.13 1.79
CA LEU A 201 7.12 -14.49 0.95
C LEU A 201 6.04 -13.79 1.80
N LEU A 202 5.51 -14.48 2.82
CA LEU A 202 4.51 -13.89 3.72
C LEU A 202 5.10 -12.74 4.54
N GLY A 203 6.36 -12.88 4.98
CA GLY A 203 7.08 -11.87 5.73
C GLY A 203 7.34 -10.56 4.97
N LEU A 204 7.27 -10.57 3.63
CA LEU A 204 7.42 -9.36 2.82
C LEU A 204 6.21 -8.39 2.93
N GLY A 205 5.07 -8.83 3.45
CA GLY A 205 3.86 -8.02 3.53
C GLY A 205 4.08 -6.61 4.10
N PRO A 206 4.70 -6.44 5.28
CA PRO A 206 4.97 -5.13 5.85
C PRO A 206 5.83 -4.20 4.99
N LEU A 207 6.66 -4.76 4.09
CA LEU A 207 7.48 -3.98 3.14
C LEU A 207 6.69 -3.57 1.89
N VAL A 208 5.65 -4.34 1.54
CA VAL A 208 4.70 -3.94 0.48
C VAL A 208 3.80 -2.82 0.99
N ARG A 209 3.25 -2.98 2.23
CA ARG A 209 2.49 -1.93 2.94
C ARG A 209 2.57 -2.19 4.44
N PRO A 210 2.74 -1.17 5.30
CA PRO A 210 2.81 -1.37 6.75
C PRO A 210 1.57 -2.08 7.34
N ASP A 211 0.36 -1.76 6.84
CA ASP A 211 -0.91 -2.35 7.25
C ASP A 211 -1.02 -3.84 6.88
N PHE A 212 -0.26 -4.32 5.92
CA PHE A 212 -0.18 -5.75 5.58
C PHE A 212 0.54 -6.60 6.64
N ALA A 213 1.16 -5.99 7.65
CA ALA A 213 1.63 -6.71 8.82
C ALA A 213 0.51 -7.54 9.47
N LEU A 214 -0.73 -7.03 9.47
CA LEU A 214 -1.90 -7.74 9.98
C LEU A 214 -2.23 -8.99 9.15
N ILE A 215 -2.27 -8.86 7.83
CA ILE A 215 -2.52 -9.99 6.91
C ILE A 215 -1.38 -11.01 7.02
N ALA A 216 -0.13 -10.55 6.91
CA ALA A 216 1.05 -11.39 7.00
C ALA A 216 1.11 -12.16 8.34
N GLY A 217 0.82 -11.47 9.46
CA GLY A 217 0.79 -12.06 10.79
C GLY A 217 -0.22 -13.21 10.90
N LEU A 218 -1.45 -13.01 10.44
CA LEU A 218 -2.50 -14.05 10.46
C LEU A 218 -2.13 -15.24 9.57
N LEU A 219 -1.61 -15.01 8.36
CA LEU A 219 -1.18 -16.07 7.46
C LEU A 219 0.04 -16.83 8.00
N LEU A 220 1.01 -16.14 8.60
CA LEU A 220 2.18 -16.75 9.25
C LEU A 220 1.79 -17.57 10.48
N LEU A 221 0.86 -17.10 11.29
CA LEU A 221 0.32 -17.85 12.43
C LEU A 221 -0.33 -19.14 11.96
N TRP A 222 -1.19 -19.05 10.93
CA TRP A 222 -1.82 -20.23 10.34
C TRP A 222 -0.78 -21.20 9.76
N LEU A 223 0.19 -20.70 8.97
CA LEU A 223 1.24 -21.53 8.38
C LEU A 223 2.07 -22.23 9.47
N THR A 224 2.41 -21.52 10.53
CA THR A 224 3.16 -22.07 11.67
C THR A 224 2.39 -23.16 12.40
N ALA A 225 1.08 -22.98 12.58
CA ALA A 225 0.21 -23.98 13.20
C ALA A 225 -0.01 -25.21 12.29
N ALA A 226 -0.17 -24.99 10.98
CA ALA A 226 -0.41 -26.03 9.99
C ALA A 226 0.85 -26.84 9.62
N ALA A 227 2.04 -26.25 9.75
CA ALA A 227 3.30 -26.89 9.40
C ALA A 227 3.61 -28.07 10.32
N VAL A 228 3.96 -29.21 9.73
CA VAL A 228 4.38 -30.43 10.46
C VAL A 228 5.89 -30.43 10.62
N GLY A 229 6.36 -30.86 11.77
CA GLY A 229 7.79 -30.98 12.05
C GLY A 229 8.17 -30.40 13.41
N PRO A 230 9.46 -30.47 13.78
CA PRO A 230 9.93 -29.99 15.06
C PRO A 230 9.76 -28.45 15.16
N TRP A 231 9.48 -27.97 16.36
CA TRP A 231 9.20 -26.56 16.64
C TRP A 231 10.30 -25.58 16.17
N TRP A 232 11.58 -26.01 16.27
CA TRP A 232 12.71 -25.16 15.86
C TRP A 232 12.70 -24.83 14.35
N ARG A 233 12.17 -25.72 13.48
CA ARG A 233 12.02 -25.43 12.04
C ARG A 233 10.97 -24.38 11.77
N ARG A 234 9.89 -24.35 12.54
CA ARG A 234 8.86 -23.31 12.50
C ARG A 234 9.44 -21.97 12.98
N LEU A 235 10.22 -22.00 14.06
CA LEU A 235 10.93 -20.82 14.53
C LEU A 235 11.90 -20.26 13.48
N LEU A 236 12.71 -21.11 12.85
CA LEU A 236 13.57 -20.70 11.74
C LEU A 236 12.77 -20.07 10.58
N GLY A 237 11.59 -20.60 10.27
CA GLY A 237 10.70 -20.00 9.27
C GLY A 237 10.24 -18.60 9.69
N LEU A 238 9.81 -18.42 10.94
CA LEU A 238 9.41 -17.12 11.47
C LEU A 238 10.57 -16.11 11.52
N VAL A 239 11.75 -16.57 11.93
CA VAL A 239 12.96 -15.74 11.88
C VAL A 239 13.26 -15.30 10.43
N ALA A 240 13.22 -16.23 9.48
CA ALA A 240 13.44 -15.92 8.08
C ALA A 240 12.39 -14.93 7.52
N ALA A 241 11.12 -15.07 7.93
CA ALA A 241 10.05 -14.12 7.59
C ALA A 241 10.32 -12.72 8.15
N GLY A 242 10.91 -12.65 9.36
CA GLY A 242 11.17 -11.39 10.06
C GLY A 242 12.43 -10.65 9.61
N ILE A 243 13.42 -11.33 9.00
CA ILE A 243 14.73 -10.73 8.71
C ILE A 243 14.62 -9.39 7.99
N LEU A 244 13.94 -9.36 6.84
CA LEU A 244 13.84 -8.14 6.02
C LEU A 244 12.97 -7.05 6.67
N PRO A 245 11.74 -7.34 7.16
CA PRO A 245 10.93 -6.30 7.77
C PRO A 245 11.54 -5.76 9.08
N VAL A 246 12.20 -6.60 9.89
CA VAL A 246 12.89 -6.16 11.12
C VAL A 246 14.13 -5.34 10.77
N ALA A 247 14.92 -5.77 9.77
CA ALA A 247 16.08 -4.99 9.33
C ALA A 247 15.65 -3.60 8.81
N PHE A 248 14.54 -3.54 8.03
CA PHE A 248 14.00 -2.27 7.58
C PHE A 248 13.44 -1.42 8.75
N GLN A 249 12.80 -2.05 9.73
CA GLN A 249 12.33 -1.35 10.92
C GLN A 249 13.48 -0.75 11.74
N ILE A 250 14.59 -1.48 11.90
CA ILE A 250 15.81 -0.96 12.54
C ILE A 250 16.39 0.20 11.73
N PHE A 251 16.45 0.04 10.40
CA PHE A 251 16.87 1.12 9.52
C PHE A 251 15.98 2.35 9.66
N ARG A 252 14.63 2.19 9.64
CA ARG A 252 13.67 3.28 9.83
C ARG A 252 13.94 4.05 11.11
N MET A 253 14.02 3.32 12.22
CA MET A 253 14.22 3.93 13.54
C MET A 253 15.57 4.64 13.64
N GLY A 254 16.64 4.04 13.12
CA GLY A 254 17.99 4.62 13.19
C GLY A 254 18.21 5.75 12.19
N PHE A 255 17.66 5.65 10.98
CA PHE A 255 17.86 6.62 9.91
C PHE A 255 16.89 7.81 10.00
N TYR A 256 15.58 7.55 10.15
CA TYR A 256 14.55 8.60 10.22
C TYR A 256 14.18 9.00 11.64
N GLY A 257 14.63 8.27 12.66
CA GLY A 257 14.36 8.58 14.06
C GLY A 257 12.93 8.31 14.53
N LEU A 258 12.09 7.61 13.74
CA LEU A 258 10.68 7.40 13.99
C LEU A 258 10.31 5.91 13.94
N LEU A 259 9.30 5.51 14.72
CA LEU A 259 8.78 4.13 14.76
C LEU A 259 7.91 3.79 13.55
N VAL A 260 7.20 4.77 13.01
CA VAL A 260 6.31 4.63 11.85
C VAL A 260 6.69 5.66 10.78
N PRO A 261 6.27 5.47 9.50
CA PRO A 261 6.50 6.47 8.47
C PRO A 261 5.92 7.84 8.86
N ASN A 262 6.56 8.91 8.46
CA ASN A 262 6.12 10.29 8.72
C ASN A 262 4.67 10.53 8.30
N THR A 263 4.27 9.97 7.16
CA THR A 263 2.89 10.05 6.65
C THR A 263 1.84 9.42 7.58
N ALA A 264 2.21 8.43 8.41
CA ALA A 264 1.30 7.84 9.40
C ALA A 264 1.06 8.79 10.58
N ILE A 265 2.06 9.61 10.94
CA ILE A 265 1.95 10.65 11.97
C ILE A 265 1.13 11.82 11.42
N ALA A 266 1.43 12.27 10.19
CA ALA A 266 0.69 13.33 9.52
C ALA A 266 -0.82 13.02 9.41
N LYS A 267 -1.17 11.77 9.09
CA LYS A 267 -2.56 11.29 8.95
C LYS A 267 -3.22 10.85 10.27
N GLU A 268 -2.58 11.06 11.42
CA GLU A 268 -3.09 10.65 12.74
C GLU A 268 -3.62 9.20 12.78
N SER A 269 -2.94 8.27 12.08
CA SER A 269 -3.42 6.90 11.88
C SER A 269 -3.51 6.05 13.16
N SER A 270 -3.04 6.55 14.30
CA SER A 270 -3.23 5.94 15.62
C SER A 270 -4.63 6.15 16.20
N ARG A 271 -5.35 7.20 15.80
CA ARG A 271 -6.68 7.56 16.33
C ARG A 271 -7.78 6.68 15.71
N PRO A 272 -8.74 6.21 16.51
CA PRO A 272 -9.92 5.53 15.97
C PRO A 272 -10.90 6.58 15.40
N LEU A 273 -11.19 6.46 14.11
CA LEU A 273 -12.08 7.36 13.36
C LEU A 273 -13.21 6.55 12.71
N TRP A 274 -13.98 5.82 13.54
CA TRP A 274 -14.97 4.83 13.09
C TRP A 274 -16.03 5.40 12.15
N ASP A 275 -16.61 6.56 12.47
CA ASP A 275 -17.68 7.17 11.66
C ASP A 275 -17.18 7.44 10.24
N ARG A 276 -16.03 8.10 10.10
CA ARG A 276 -15.39 8.35 8.81
C ARG A 276 -15.06 7.05 8.06
N GLY A 277 -14.61 6.02 8.79
CA GLY A 277 -14.29 4.73 8.19
C GLY A 277 -15.52 3.97 7.71
N VAL A 278 -16.66 4.08 8.40
CA VAL A 278 -17.95 3.53 7.94
C VAL A 278 -18.39 4.26 6.68
N ASP A 279 -18.29 5.59 6.63
CA ASP A 279 -18.58 6.35 5.42
C ASP A 279 -17.71 5.91 4.25
N TYR A 280 -16.42 5.68 4.49
CA TYR A 280 -15.48 5.17 3.49
C TYR A 280 -15.85 3.75 2.99
N LEU A 281 -16.30 2.87 3.87
CA LEU A 281 -16.79 1.55 3.50
C LEU A 281 -18.07 1.64 2.68
N LEU A 282 -19.01 2.49 3.09
CA LEU A 282 -20.29 2.69 2.39
C LEU A 282 -20.08 3.35 1.03
N ASP A 283 -19.10 4.24 0.89
CA ASP A 283 -18.71 4.85 -0.38
C ASP A 283 -18.22 3.82 -1.42
N LEU A 284 -17.62 2.71 -0.98
CA LEU A 284 -17.31 1.58 -1.87
C LEU A 284 -18.53 0.66 -2.08
N VAL A 285 -19.23 0.29 -1.01
CA VAL A 285 -20.23 -0.79 -1.05
C VAL A 285 -21.52 -0.36 -1.73
N ALA A 286 -22.03 0.85 -1.42
CA ALA A 286 -23.34 1.28 -1.86
C ALA A 286 -23.43 1.60 -3.36
N PRO A 287 -22.55 2.42 -3.97
CA PRO A 287 -22.63 2.74 -5.39
C PRO A 287 -22.47 1.51 -6.30
N HIS A 288 -21.57 0.60 -5.92
CA HIS A 288 -21.30 -0.61 -6.70
C HIS A 288 -22.24 -1.77 -6.37
N LEU A 289 -23.19 -1.58 -5.44
CA LEU A 289 -24.12 -2.61 -4.98
C LEU A 289 -23.40 -3.92 -4.58
N LEU A 290 -22.28 -3.81 -3.84
CA LEU A 290 -21.38 -4.95 -3.55
C LEU A 290 -22.04 -6.07 -2.76
N TRP A 291 -23.19 -5.82 -2.13
CA TRP A 291 -24.01 -6.87 -1.50
C TRP A 291 -24.55 -7.89 -2.52
N ILE A 292 -24.78 -7.48 -3.81
CA ILE A 292 -25.22 -8.40 -4.87
C ILE A 292 -24.16 -9.46 -5.17
N PRO A 293 -22.92 -9.10 -5.61
CA PRO A 293 -21.89 -10.11 -5.84
C PRO A 293 -21.51 -10.84 -4.55
N GLY A 294 -21.60 -10.21 -3.37
CA GLY A 294 -21.42 -10.89 -2.09
C GLY A 294 -22.41 -12.04 -1.90
N LEU A 295 -23.70 -11.82 -2.15
CA LEU A 295 -24.74 -12.87 -2.10
C LEU A 295 -24.51 -13.93 -3.18
N LEU A 296 -24.10 -13.54 -4.39
CA LEU A 296 -23.81 -14.48 -5.48
C LEU A 296 -22.58 -15.36 -5.16
N LEU A 297 -21.53 -14.81 -4.51
CA LEU A 297 -20.39 -15.59 -4.03
C LEU A 297 -20.82 -16.62 -2.97
N VAL A 298 -21.64 -16.23 -2.02
CA VAL A 298 -22.20 -17.14 -1.00
C VAL A 298 -23.08 -18.21 -1.67
N ALA A 299 -23.98 -17.82 -2.58
CA ALA A 299 -24.85 -18.76 -3.30
C ALA A 299 -24.03 -19.78 -4.11
N MET A 300 -22.97 -19.32 -4.79
CA MET A 300 -22.06 -20.21 -5.52
C MET A 300 -21.37 -21.20 -4.57
N LEU A 301 -20.86 -20.73 -3.44
CA LEU A 301 -20.25 -21.61 -2.43
C LEU A 301 -21.25 -22.66 -1.95
N VAL A 302 -22.49 -22.28 -1.62
CA VAL A 302 -23.56 -23.21 -1.21
C VAL A 302 -23.84 -24.27 -2.28
N VAL A 303 -23.88 -23.87 -3.56
CA VAL A 303 -24.06 -24.81 -4.69
C VAL A 303 -22.90 -25.79 -4.80
N LEU A 304 -21.67 -25.33 -4.50
CA LEU A 304 -20.46 -26.15 -4.57
C LEU A 304 -20.28 -27.06 -3.35
N LEU A 305 -20.79 -26.71 -2.16
CA LEU A 305 -20.59 -27.43 -0.90
C LEU A 305 -20.71 -28.94 -1.02
N PRO A 306 -21.79 -29.53 -1.64
CA PRO A 306 -21.97 -30.99 -1.70
C PRO A 306 -20.92 -31.70 -2.60
N SER A 307 -20.22 -30.96 -3.43
CA SER A 307 -19.17 -31.47 -4.33
C SER A 307 -17.76 -31.20 -3.81
N LEU A 308 -17.61 -30.46 -2.70
CA LEU A 308 -16.32 -30.19 -2.10
C LEU A 308 -15.79 -31.41 -1.34
N THR A 309 -14.55 -31.75 -1.63
CA THR A 309 -13.81 -32.79 -0.90
C THR A 309 -12.78 -32.16 0.07
N TRP A 310 -13.04 -30.92 0.46
CA TRP A 310 -12.14 -30.17 1.34
C TRP A 310 -12.12 -30.81 2.73
N ARG A 311 -10.90 -30.98 3.24
CA ARG A 311 -10.66 -31.44 4.61
C ARG A 311 -10.58 -30.21 5.53
N ALA A 312 -10.45 -30.43 6.82
CA ALA A 312 -10.31 -29.35 7.82
C ALA A 312 -9.21 -28.34 7.51
N ARG A 313 -8.16 -28.76 6.80
CA ARG A 313 -7.02 -27.89 6.44
C ARG A 313 -7.34 -26.89 5.32
N GLU A 314 -8.03 -27.33 4.28
CA GLU A 314 -8.51 -26.44 3.20
C GLU A 314 -9.51 -25.43 3.77
N TRP A 315 -10.44 -25.88 4.61
CA TRP A 315 -11.39 -25.01 5.30
C TRP A 315 -10.68 -23.99 6.21
N SER A 316 -9.66 -24.44 6.98
CA SER A 316 -8.90 -23.54 7.85
C SER A 316 -8.08 -22.52 7.05
N LEU A 317 -7.53 -22.90 5.87
CA LEU A 317 -6.85 -21.95 4.98
C LEU A 317 -7.82 -20.89 4.46
N VAL A 318 -8.98 -21.32 3.94
CA VAL A 318 -10.01 -20.38 3.49
C VAL A 318 -10.44 -19.47 4.64
N GLY A 319 -10.67 -20.05 5.82
CA GLY A 319 -11.06 -19.31 7.02
C GLY A 319 -10.04 -18.23 7.41
N VAL A 320 -8.74 -18.53 7.41
CA VAL A 320 -7.71 -17.51 7.75
C VAL A 320 -7.56 -16.44 6.67
N VAL A 321 -7.72 -16.79 5.38
CA VAL A 321 -7.71 -15.83 4.27
C VAL A 321 -8.88 -14.84 4.40
N LEU A 322 -10.09 -15.35 4.68
CA LEU A 322 -11.26 -14.51 4.90
C LEU A 322 -11.13 -13.67 6.18
N LEU A 323 -10.58 -14.24 7.25
CA LEU A 323 -10.29 -13.52 8.50
C LEU A 323 -9.27 -12.40 8.26
N ALA A 324 -8.22 -12.66 7.50
CA ALA A 324 -7.20 -11.66 7.17
C ALA A 324 -7.78 -10.51 6.33
N ALA A 325 -8.63 -10.83 5.35
CA ALA A 325 -9.35 -9.83 4.57
C ALA A 325 -10.27 -8.97 5.44
N ALA A 326 -11.06 -9.61 6.32
CA ALA A 326 -11.98 -8.91 7.22
C ALA A 326 -11.24 -8.08 8.27
N ALA A 327 -10.17 -8.61 8.87
CA ALA A 327 -9.37 -7.89 9.85
C ALA A 327 -8.69 -6.65 9.24
N HIS A 328 -8.18 -6.76 8.01
CA HIS A 328 -7.60 -5.62 7.31
C HIS A 328 -8.68 -4.59 6.93
N ALA A 329 -9.85 -5.00 6.44
CA ALA A 329 -10.96 -4.09 6.18
C ALA A 329 -11.40 -3.35 7.46
N LEU A 330 -11.51 -4.08 8.59
CA LEU A 330 -11.84 -3.49 9.89
C LEU A 330 -10.77 -2.49 10.36
N TYR A 331 -9.50 -2.80 10.13
CA TYR A 331 -8.41 -1.87 10.41
C TYR A 331 -8.56 -0.58 9.57
N VAL A 332 -8.83 -0.70 8.27
CA VAL A 332 -9.06 0.47 7.39
C VAL A 332 -10.25 1.31 7.88
N VAL A 333 -11.35 0.66 8.26
CA VAL A 333 -12.51 1.36 8.84
C VAL A 333 -12.13 2.04 10.16
N ARG A 334 -11.37 1.37 11.04
CA ARG A 334 -10.94 1.95 12.33
C ARG A 334 -10.12 3.22 12.17
N VAL A 335 -9.21 3.27 11.17
CA VAL A 335 -8.36 4.46 10.95
C VAL A 335 -9.04 5.56 10.13
N GLY A 336 -10.30 5.36 9.73
CA GLY A 336 -11.10 6.34 9.02
C GLY A 336 -10.93 6.35 7.51
N GLY A 337 -10.39 5.29 6.92
CA GLY A 337 -10.24 5.17 5.47
C GLY A 337 -9.18 6.08 4.86
N ASP A 338 -9.44 6.53 3.63
CA ASP A 338 -8.59 7.41 2.84
C ASP A 338 -9.45 8.48 2.14
N PHE A 339 -8.83 9.52 1.63
CA PHE A 339 -9.53 10.46 0.75
C PHE A 339 -9.75 9.92 -0.67
N MET A 340 -8.92 8.99 -1.11
CA MET A 340 -9.06 8.32 -2.41
C MET A 340 -10.11 7.22 -2.31
N HIS A 341 -11.18 7.34 -3.11
CA HIS A 341 -12.26 6.35 -3.18
C HIS A 341 -11.75 4.92 -3.23
N ALA A 342 -12.24 4.06 -2.35
CA ALA A 342 -12.00 2.61 -2.32
C ALA A 342 -10.56 2.12 -2.14
N ARG A 343 -9.51 2.94 -2.40
CA ARG A 343 -8.10 2.53 -2.50
C ARG A 343 -7.66 1.55 -1.41
N LEU A 344 -7.86 1.90 -0.14
CA LEU A 344 -7.39 1.08 0.98
C LEU A 344 -8.21 -0.19 1.22
N LEU A 345 -9.45 -0.26 0.71
CA LEU A 345 -10.32 -1.45 0.83
C LEU A 345 -10.12 -2.46 -0.31
N MET A 346 -9.54 -2.04 -1.45
CA MET A 346 -9.33 -2.92 -2.60
C MET A 346 -8.46 -4.15 -2.28
N PRO A 347 -7.37 -4.08 -1.48
CA PRO A 347 -6.62 -5.26 -1.07
C PRO A 347 -7.45 -6.27 -0.27
N SER A 348 -8.29 -5.79 0.66
CA SER A 348 -9.21 -6.65 1.43
C SER A 348 -10.22 -7.34 0.51
N LEU A 349 -10.82 -6.60 -0.42
CA LEU A 349 -11.78 -7.15 -1.37
C LEU A 349 -11.12 -8.17 -2.31
N PHE A 350 -9.93 -7.88 -2.81
CA PHE A 350 -9.15 -8.82 -3.63
C PHE A 350 -8.88 -10.14 -2.87
N LEU A 351 -8.42 -10.04 -1.63
CA LEU A 351 -8.15 -11.21 -0.80
C LEU A 351 -9.43 -12.01 -0.47
N LEU A 352 -10.54 -11.30 -0.23
CA LEU A 352 -11.86 -11.89 0.02
C LEU A 352 -12.32 -12.77 -1.16
N VAL A 353 -12.09 -12.33 -2.40
CA VAL A 353 -12.52 -13.08 -3.58
C VAL A 353 -11.52 -14.15 -4.03
N CYS A 354 -10.27 -14.15 -3.53
CA CYS A 354 -9.24 -15.12 -3.91
C CYS A 354 -9.69 -16.59 -3.83
N PRO A 355 -10.37 -17.08 -2.77
CA PRO A 355 -10.79 -18.49 -2.69
C PRO A 355 -11.78 -18.90 -3.78
N LEU A 356 -12.53 -17.95 -4.33
CA LEU A 356 -13.52 -18.12 -5.39
C LEU A 356 -13.12 -17.40 -6.68
N ALA A 357 -11.83 -17.01 -6.83
CA ALA A 357 -11.34 -16.33 -8.04
C ALA A 357 -11.68 -17.13 -9.31
N THR A 358 -11.63 -18.47 -9.23
CA THR A 358 -12.21 -19.39 -10.21
C THR A 358 -13.01 -20.49 -9.49
N VAL A 359 -14.06 -20.98 -10.13
CA VAL A 359 -14.92 -22.04 -9.60
C VAL A 359 -15.11 -23.16 -10.61
N PRO A 360 -15.20 -24.44 -10.16
CA PRO A 360 -15.50 -25.56 -11.06
C PRO A 360 -16.98 -25.59 -11.44
N LEU A 361 -17.29 -25.75 -12.73
CA LEU A 361 -18.66 -26.03 -13.18
C LEU A 361 -19.03 -27.46 -12.82
N ALA A 362 -19.95 -27.63 -11.87
CA ALA A 362 -20.48 -28.93 -11.49
C ALA A 362 -21.54 -29.40 -12.50
N ARG A 363 -21.29 -30.51 -13.23
CA ARG A 363 -22.24 -31.04 -14.24
C ARG A 363 -23.64 -31.28 -13.67
N ALA A 364 -23.73 -31.77 -12.43
CA ALA A 364 -25.01 -32.06 -11.76
C ALA A 364 -25.84 -30.81 -11.42
N ARG A 365 -25.22 -29.60 -11.42
CA ARG A 365 -25.84 -28.30 -11.07
C ARG A 365 -25.48 -27.22 -12.07
N VAL A 366 -25.28 -27.59 -13.33
CA VAL A 366 -24.83 -26.69 -14.39
C VAL A 366 -25.78 -25.49 -14.60
N TRP A 367 -27.08 -25.73 -14.49
CA TRP A 367 -28.09 -24.68 -14.64
C TRP A 367 -28.03 -23.66 -13.49
N THR A 368 -27.96 -24.11 -12.24
CA THR A 368 -27.87 -23.22 -11.07
C THR A 368 -26.58 -22.44 -11.08
N SER A 369 -25.44 -23.10 -11.32
CA SER A 369 -24.14 -22.40 -11.44
C SER A 369 -24.13 -21.44 -12.61
N GLY A 370 -24.72 -21.83 -13.76
CA GLY A 370 -24.86 -20.99 -14.94
C GLY A 370 -25.70 -19.74 -14.68
N THR A 371 -26.83 -19.89 -13.94
CA THR A 371 -27.65 -18.72 -13.56
C THR A 371 -26.90 -17.75 -12.66
N ILE A 372 -26.16 -18.25 -11.67
CA ILE A 372 -25.32 -17.40 -10.78
C ILE A 372 -24.25 -16.69 -11.59
N LEU A 373 -23.55 -17.40 -12.49
CA LEU A 373 -22.53 -16.81 -13.36
C LEU A 373 -23.13 -15.73 -14.30
N ALA A 374 -24.32 -15.99 -14.89
CA ALA A 374 -25.01 -15.02 -15.71
C ALA A 374 -25.43 -13.78 -14.91
N ALA A 375 -25.98 -13.97 -13.71
CA ALA A 375 -26.32 -12.85 -12.81
C ALA A 375 -25.08 -12.03 -12.44
N THR A 376 -23.95 -12.71 -12.16
CA THR A 376 -22.67 -12.03 -11.90
C THR A 376 -22.18 -11.26 -13.13
N ALA A 377 -22.30 -11.82 -14.32
CA ALA A 377 -21.91 -11.13 -15.55
C ALA A 377 -22.78 -9.89 -15.80
N VAL A 378 -24.09 -9.99 -15.58
CA VAL A 378 -25.00 -8.84 -15.69
C VAL A 378 -24.61 -7.76 -14.67
N TRP A 379 -24.43 -8.11 -13.40
CA TRP A 379 -23.95 -7.16 -12.39
C TRP A 379 -22.60 -6.56 -12.79
N ALA A 380 -21.64 -7.37 -13.26
CA ALA A 380 -20.32 -6.90 -13.67
C ALA A 380 -20.37 -5.88 -14.79
N VAL A 381 -21.22 -6.11 -15.82
CA VAL A 381 -21.43 -5.16 -16.90
C VAL A 381 -22.07 -3.87 -16.38
N LEU A 382 -23.09 -3.97 -15.53
CA LEU A 382 -23.73 -2.80 -14.91
C LEU A 382 -22.73 -2.02 -14.05
N CYS A 383 -21.93 -2.72 -13.23
CA CYS A 383 -20.92 -2.10 -12.39
C CYS A 383 -19.86 -1.37 -13.22
N ALA A 384 -19.34 -2.02 -14.26
CA ALA A 384 -18.32 -1.45 -15.14
C ALA A 384 -18.84 -0.24 -15.95
N ALA A 385 -20.11 -0.25 -16.36
CA ALA A 385 -20.66 0.75 -17.28
C ALA A 385 -21.44 1.88 -16.59
N VAL A 386 -22.14 1.59 -15.49
CA VAL A 386 -23.16 2.50 -14.92
C VAL A 386 -22.98 2.76 -13.43
N LEU A 387 -22.65 1.72 -12.63
CA LEU A 387 -22.59 1.84 -11.17
C LEU A 387 -21.28 2.50 -10.73
N ARG A 388 -21.24 3.82 -10.78
CA ARG A 388 -20.11 4.62 -10.29
C ARG A 388 -20.61 5.62 -9.27
N PRO A 389 -19.78 5.95 -8.24
CA PRO A 389 -20.08 7.08 -7.39
C PRO A 389 -20.19 8.35 -8.20
N ASP A 390 -21.22 9.14 -7.92
CA ASP A 390 -21.33 10.48 -8.46
C ASP A 390 -20.59 11.44 -7.54
N TYR A 391 -19.42 11.88 -7.97
CA TYR A 391 -18.65 12.92 -7.29
C TYR A 391 -18.92 14.30 -7.92
N GLU A 392 -20.16 14.58 -8.34
CA GLU A 392 -20.56 15.92 -8.77
C GLU A 392 -20.11 16.95 -7.74
N GLY A 393 -19.30 17.87 -8.18
CA GLY A 393 -18.72 18.89 -7.32
C GLY A 393 -17.42 18.50 -6.62
N HIS A 394 -16.45 17.91 -7.35
CA HIS A 394 -15.05 17.84 -6.93
C HIS A 394 -14.47 19.17 -6.38
N ARG A 395 -15.29 20.22 -6.41
CA ARG A 395 -15.01 21.57 -5.93
C ARG A 395 -15.45 21.82 -4.49
N SER A 396 -16.20 20.90 -3.88
CA SER A 396 -16.69 21.11 -2.51
C SER A 396 -15.62 20.65 -1.52
N ALA A 397 -15.12 21.60 -0.73
CA ALA A 397 -14.22 21.36 0.39
C ALA A 397 -14.81 20.40 1.46
N ASP A 398 -16.11 20.15 1.39
CA ASP A 398 -16.87 19.39 2.38
C ASP A 398 -16.87 17.87 2.12
N ARG A 399 -16.44 17.39 0.95
CA ARG A 399 -16.35 15.95 0.68
C ARG A 399 -15.01 15.39 1.12
N THR A 400 -15.04 14.46 2.08
CA THR A 400 -13.84 13.79 2.61
C THR A 400 -13.27 12.73 1.66
N ILE A 401 -14.08 12.17 0.73
CA ILE A 401 -13.72 11.14 -0.23
C ILE A 401 -13.90 11.67 -1.66
N ALA A 402 -12.98 11.35 -2.56
CA ALA A 402 -12.97 11.86 -3.92
C ALA A 402 -12.56 10.78 -4.95
N ASP A 403 -13.10 10.92 -6.18
CA ASP A 403 -12.50 10.33 -7.38
C ASP A 403 -11.28 11.18 -7.79
N GLU A 404 -10.13 10.83 -7.27
CA GLU A 404 -8.91 11.59 -7.52
C GLU A 404 -8.50 11.55 -8.99
N ARG A 405 -8.66 10.39 -9.64
CA ARG A 405 -8.41 10.31 -11.09
C ARG A 405 -9.31 11.25 -11.87
N GLY A 406 -10.62 11.23 -11.61
CA GLY A 406 -11.57 12.14 -12.26
C GLY A 406 -11.23 13.60 -12.05
N PHE A 407 -10.79 13.96 -10.85
CA PHE A 407 -10.32 15.30 -10.52
C PHE A 407 -9.13 15.71 -11.40
N TYR A 408 -8.07 14.88 -11.50
CA TYR A 408 -6.89 15.22 -12.30
C TYR A 408 -7.17 15.22 -13.79
N VAL A 409 -7.95 14.27 -14.30
CA VAL A 409 -8.40 14.27 -15.70
C VAL A 409 -9.14 15.57 -16.07
N ALA A 410 -10.06 16.01 -15.21
CA ALA A 410 -10.81 17.23 -15.44
C ALA A 410 -9.94 18.50 -15.37
N ARG A 411 -8.96 18.53 -14.44
CA ARG A 411 -8.08 19.69 -14.26
C ARG A 411 -6.99 19.77 -15.30
N ALA A 412 -6.43 18.63 -15.70
CA ALA A 412 -5.40 18.57 -16.75
C ALA A 412 -5.97 18.79 -18.16
N GLY A 413 -7.29 18.57 -18.35
CA GLY A 413 -7.89 18.53 -19.68
C GLY A 413 -7.34 17.37 -20.55
N HIS A 414 -6.72 16.38 -19.93
CA HIS A 414 -6.07 15.23 -20.56
C HIS A 414 -6.67 13.93 -20.02
N SER A 415 -7.15 13.05 -20.91
CA SER A 415 -7.88 11.83 -20.49
C SER A 415 -7.02 10.78 -19.77
N HIS A 416 -5.71 10.84 -19.95
CA HIS A 416 -4.74 9.87 -19.43
C HIS A 416 -3.46 10.54 -18.91
N PRO A 417 -3.53 11.39 -17.87
CA PRO A 417 -2.36 12.11 -17.39
C PRO A 417 -1.41 11.16 -16.66
N VAL A 418 -0.19 10.98 -17.20
CA VAL A 418 0.85 10.09 -16.66
C VAL A 418 2.09 10.87 -16.25
N THR A 419 2.59 11.77 -17.11
CA THR A 419 3.76 12.59 -16.84
C THR A 419 3.37 13.94 -16.25
N LEU A 420 4.34 14.72 -15.76
CA LEU A 420 4.08 16.09 -15.30
C LEU A 420 3.42 16.93 -16.41
N GLU A 421 3.90 16.81 -17.65
CA GLU A 421 3.39 17.57 -18.78
C GLU A 421 1.93 17.21 -19.07
N ASP A 422 1.57 15.92 -18.93
CA ASP A 422 0.18 15.46 -19.10
C ASP A 422 -0.77 16.08 -18.08
N HIS A 423 -0.27 16.43 -16.88
CA HIS A 423 -1.04 17.12 -15.84
C HIS A 423 -1.18 18.64 -16.08
N GLY A 424 -0.57 19.18 -17.15
CA GLY A 424 -0.68 20.56 -17.55
C GLY A 424 -0.25 21.54 -16.45
N ALA A 425 -1.04 22.59 -16.20
CA ALA A 425 -0.71 23.62 -15.21
C ALA A 425 -0.62 23.10 -13.74
N LEU A 426 -1.08 21.89 -13.45
CA LEU A 426 -0.88 21.26 -12.13
C LEU A 426 0.52 20.66 -12.00
N GLY A 427 1.03 20.06 -13.07
CA GLY A 427 2.36 19.46 -13.10
C GLY A 427 3.46 20.46 -13.43
N VAL A 428 3.26 21.26 -14.47
CA VAL A 428 4.21 22.27 -14.94
C VAL A 428 3.63 23.64 -14.65
N SER A 429 3.97 24.21 -13.49
CA SER A 429 3.49 25.52 -13.10
C SER A 429 4.58 26.58 -13.31
N SER A 430 4.17 27.76 -13.81
CA SER A 430 5.06 28.93 -13.91
C SER A 430 5.67 29.34 -12.54
N TYR A 431 5.03 28.91 -11.46
CA TYR A 431 5.48 29.12 -10.11
C TYR A 431 6.70 28.27 -9.77
N VAL A 432 6.69 26.96 -10.09
CA VAL A 432 7.87 26.10 -9.91
C VAL A 432 9.01 26.52 -10.82
N ASP A 433 8.73 26.91 -12.08
CA ASP A 433 9.76 27.46 -12.98
C ASP A 433 10.43 28.70 -12.40
N ARG A 434 9.66 29.56 -11.71
CA ARG A 434 10.22 30.71 -11.02
C ARG A 434 11.10 30.29 -9.85
N VAL A 435 10.67 29.31 -9.07
CA VAL A 435 11.44 28.78 -7.94
C VAL A 435 12.76 28.17 -8.42
N ASN A 436 12.74 27.35 -9.48
CA ASN A 436 13.95 26.77 -10.06
C ASN A 436 14.92 27.84 -10.58
N ARG A 437 14.41 28.94 -11.18
CA ARG A 437 15.27 30.08 -11.55
C ARG A 437 15.90 30.77 -10.33
N LEU A 438 15.14 30.97 -9.24
CA LEU A 438 15.70 31.54 -8.01
C LEU A 438 16.80 30.64 -7.42
N GLY A 439 16.60 29.30 -7.46
CA GLY A 439 17.64 28.35 -7.06
C GLY A 439 18.88 28.42 -7.94
N ALA A 440 18.72 28.44 -9.27
CA ALA A 440 19.82 28.57 -10.21
C ALA A 440 20.59 29.90 -10.06
N ASP A 441 19.91 30.98 -9.66
CA ASP A 441 20.51 32.28 -9.36
C ASP A 441 21.23 32.30 -7.98
N GLY A 442 21.12 31.22 -7.20
CA GLY A 442 21.75 31.08 -5.88
C GLY A 442 21.08 31.91 -4.79
N GLU A 443 19.79 32.17 -4.91
CA GLU A 443 19.05 32.98 -3.95
C GLU A 443 18.75 32.21 -2.65
N ASP A 444 19.12 32.79 -1.52
CA ASP A 444 18.84 32.28 -0.18
C ASP A 444 17.48 32.80 0.31
N LEU A 445 16.40 32.13 -0.09
CA LEU A 445 15.03 32.57 0.19
C LEU A 445 14.14 31.45 0.72
N VAL A 446 13.17 31.80 1.56
CA VAL A 446 11.98 30.97 1.88
C VAL A 446 10.83 31.50 1.03
N VAL A 447 10.33 30.67 0.13
CA VAL A 447 9.18 30.96 -0.73
C VAL A 447 7.93 30.37 -0.09
N LEU A 448 7.10 31.21 0.51
CA LEU A 448 5.84 30.80 1.14
C LEU A 448 4.72 30.89 0.12
N GLN A 449 4.09 29.76 -0.18
CA GLN A 449 2.87 29.74 -0.98
C GLN A 449 1.70 30.18 -0.12
N VAL A 450 1.22 31.41 -0.33
CA VAL A 450 -0.05 31.87 0.23
C VAL A 450 -1.18 31.34 -0.64
N ARG A 451 -2.18 30.71 -0.04
CA ARG A 451 -3.32 30.12 -0.77
C ARG A 451 -3.85 31.11 -1.79
N PRO A 452 -3.90 30.77 -3.08
CA PRO A 452 -4.49 31.64 -4.07
C PRO A 452 -5.99 31.79 -3.75
N VAL A 453 -6.44 33.01 -3.55
CA VAL A 453 -7.87 33.31 -3.48
C VAL A 453 -8.53 33.09 -4.85
N ARG A 454 -7.71 33.08 -5.92
CA ARG A 454 -8.08 32.75 -7.30
C ARG A 454 -6.93 32.04 -8.00
N PRO A 455 -7.20 31.14 -8.97
CA PRO A 455 -6.16 30.40 -9.68
C PRO A 455 -5.06 31.24 -10.34
N ASP A 456 -5.34 32.50 -10.62
CA ASP A 456 -4.47 33.43 -11.37
C ASP A 456 -3.66 34.36 -10.48
N THR A 457 -3.80 34.27 -9.14
CA THR A 457 -3.07 35.11 -8.18
C THR A 457 -2.28 34.22 -7.23
N GLU A 458 -1.15 33.72 -7.71
CA GLU A 458 -0.12 33.13 -6.84
C GLU A 458 0.60 34.28 -6.11
N VAL A 459 0.17 34.55 -4.88
CA VAL A 459 0.89 35.46 -4.00
C VAL A 459 1.90 34.64 -3.22
N SER A 460 3.15 34.74 -3.57
CA SER A 460 4.26 34.22 -2.78
C SER A 460 4.85 35.35 -1.95
N VAL A 461 4.97 35.11 -0.65
CA VAL A 461 5.76 35.95 0.24
C VAL A 461 7.17 35.38 0.24
N LEU A 462 8.16 36.24 -0.04
CA LEU A 462 9.58 35.91 -0.01
C LEU A 462 10.18 36.39 1.29
N ALA A 463 10.90 35.50 1.97
CA ALA A 463 11.65 35.87 3.17
C ALA A 463 13.10 35.35 3.06
N PRO A 464 14.11 36.03 3.58
CA PRO A 464 15.49 35.53 3.60
C PRO A 464 15.56 34.17 4.34
N SER A 465 16.30 33.20 3.77
CA SER A 465 16.57 31.91 4.40
C SER A 465 17.88 31.92 5.20
N ARG A 466 18.12 30.84 5.96
CA ARG A 466 19.42 30.60 6.63
C ARG A 466 20.50 30.09 5.68
N GLY A 467 20.13 29.73 4.47
CA GLY A 467 20.96 29.20 3.40
C GLY A 467 20.16 28.31 2.48
N GLY A 468 20.34 28.52 1.18
CA GLY A 468 19.62 27.80 0.12
C GLY A 468 18.15 28.22 -0.04
N LEU A 469 17.54 27.70 -1.08
CA LEU A 469 16.17 28.00 -1.45
C LEU A 469 15.22 26.99 -0.80
N VAL A 470 14.27 27.49 -0.01
CA VAL A 470 13.20 26.70 0.64
C VAL A 470 11.87 27.04 -0.01
N PHE A 471 11.14 26.02 -0.44
CA PHE A 471 9.89 26.13 -1.18
C PHE A 471 8.75 25.44 -0.46
N SER A 472 7.76 26.20 0.01
CA SER A 472 6.55 25.67 0.65
C SER A 472 5.48 25.35 -0.39
N VAL A 473 4.92 24.15 -0.34
CA VAL A 473 3.93 23.65 -1.30
C VAL A 473 2.70 23.03 -0.62
N LEU A 474 1.56 23.04 -1.33
CA LEU A 474 0.36 22.29 -0.96
C LEU A 474 0.33 20.90 -1.60
N ASN A 475 0.71 20.80 -2.85
CA ASN A 475 0.76 19.56 -3.63
C ASN A 475 2.21 19.08 -3.67
N ALA A 476 2.60 18.32 -2.65
CA ALA A 476 3.97 17.87 -2.49
C ALA A 476 4.46 16.99 -3.66
N GLY A 477 3.56 16.25 -4.30
CA GLY A 477 3.92 15.37 -5.41
C GLY A 477 4.35 16.16 -6.64
N PHE A 478 3.44 16.82 -7.31
CA PHE A 478 3.75 17.52 -8.58
C PHE A 478 4.77 18.62 -8.39
N ASN A 479 4.52 19.54 -7.44
CA ASN A 479 5.40 20.69 -7.24
C ASN A 479 6.77 20.26 -6.68
N GLY A 480 6.77 19.24 -5.81
CA GLY A 480 8.03 18.72 -5.28
C GLY A 480 8.87 18.03 -6.34
N TYR A 481 8.23 17.21 -7.20
CA TYR A 481 8.94 16.51 -8.28
C TYR A 481 9.42 17.48 -9.39
N ALA A 482 8.65 18.53 -9.66
CA ALA A 482 9.02 19.55 -10.65
C ALA A 482 10.11 20.53 -10.16
N ALA A 483 10.30 20.66 -8.85
CA ALA A 483 11.37 21.47 -8.27
C ALA A 483 12.71 20.74 -8.35
N ASP A 484 13.79 21.47 -8.68
CA ASP A 484 15.16 20.94 -8.74
C ASP A 484 15.55 20.29 -7.40
N LEU A 485 16.47 19.30 -7.43
CA LEU A 485 16.82 18.52 -6.23
C LEU A 485 17.58 19.32 -5.15
N ASP A 486 18.16 20.43 -5.52
CA ASP A 486 18.82 21.39 -4.61
C ASP A 486 17.83 22.35 -3.91
N VAL A 487 16.58 22.42 -4.41
CA VAL A 487 15.50 23.16 -3.75
C VAL A 487 14.95 22.32 -2.59
N PHE A 488 14.98 22.90 -1.38
CA PHE A 488 14.40 22.26 -0.20
C PHE A 488 12.88 22.46 -0.18
N VAL A 489 12.13 21.41 -0.48
CA VAL A 489 10.67 21.45 -0.58
C VAL A 489 10.02 21.07 0.74
N VAL A 490 9.13 21.93 1.23
CA VAL A 490 8.37 21.76 2.48
C VAL A 490 6.89 21.62 2.16
N ASP A 491 6.31 20.50 2.55
CA ASP A 491 4.87 20.26 2.40
C ASP A 491 4.07 20.90 3.53
N SER A 492 3.10 21.72 3.18
CA SER A 492 2.22 22.38 4.14
C SER A 492 1.21 21.45 4.84
N LEU A 493 1.06 20.19 4.39
CA LEU A 493 0.18 19.18 4.99
C LEU A 493 0.90 18.22 5.94
N GLY A 494 2.24 18.26 5.99
CA GLY A 494 3.06 17.48 6.90
C GLY A 494 3.47 16.11 6.39
N LEU A 495 3.27 15.79 5.12
CA LEU A 495 3.68 14.48 4.58
C LEU A 495 5.20 14.38 4.46
N THR A 496 5.87 15.50 4.12
CA THR A 496 7.30 15.55 3.81
C THR A 496 8.15 16.29 4.83
N ASP A 497 7.54 16.86 5.86
CA ASP A 497 8.21 17.66 6.91
C ASP A 497 7.96 17.04 8.30
N THR A 498 9.03 16.85 9.06
CA THR A 498 8.96 16.17 10.36
C THR A 498 8.27 17.04 11.42
N VAL A 499 8.50 18.34 11.47
CA VAL A 499 7.87 19.24 12.46
C VAL A 499 6.38 19.36 12.18
N ASN A 500 6.00 19.61 10.92
CA ASN A 500 4.62 19.75 10.53
C ASN A 500 3.81 18.46 10.78
N SER A 501 4.39 17.28 10.52
CA SER A 501 3.72 16.00 10.79
C SER A 501 3.38 15.81 12.27
N HIS A 502 4.11 16.42 13.18
CA HIS A 502 3.92 16.32 14.62
C HIS A 502 3.04 17.44 15.22
N LEU A 503 2.65 18.46 14.43
CA LEU A 503 1.71 19.46 14.91
C LEU A 503 0.38 18.82 15.33
N GLU A 504 -0.26 19.39 16.32
CA GLU A 504 -1.63 19.02 16.66
C GLU A 504 -2.56 19.19 15.46
N PRO A 505 -3.45 18.23 15.19
CA PRO A 505 -4.37 18.33 14.07
C PRO A 505 -5.38 19.46 14.31
N GLY A 506 -5.69 20.19 13.26
CA GLY A 506 -6.79 21.14 13.23
C GLY A 506 -8.18 20.45 13.28
N PRO A 507 -9.26 21.18 12.99
CA PRO A 507 -10.60 20.61 12.90
C PRO A 507 -10.64 19.48 11.86
N PRO A 508 -11.57 18.52 12.01
CA PRO A 508 -11.69 17.39 11.08
C PRO A 508 -11.80 17.87 9.62
N ARG A 509 -10.93 17.33 8.78
CA ARG A 509 -10.85 17.59 7.34
C ARG A 509 -10.72 16.28 6.58
N ARG A 510 -10.50 16.37 5.27
CA ARG A 510 -10.13 15.28 4.39
C ARG A 510 -8.92 14.50 4.95
N PRO A 511 -8.90 13.15 4.92
CA PRO A 511 -7.76 12.37 5.40
C PRO A 511 -6.43 12.83 4.79
N GLY A 512 -5.42 13.04 5.64
CA GLY A 512 -4.12 13.57 5.22
C GLY A 512 -4.07 15.07 4.98
N HIS A 513 -5.14 15.81 5.29
CA HIS A 513 -5.24 17.26 5.17
C HIS A 513 -5.68 17.91 6.48
N GLU A 514 -5.54 17.19 7.60
CA GLU A 514 -5.93 17.66 8.93
C GLU A 514 -4.92 18.64 9.52
N LYS A 515 -3.69 18.66 9.01
CA LYS A 515 -2.62 19.54 9.48
C LYS A 515 -2.40 20.69 8.52
N SER A 516 -1.85 21.77 9.03
CA SER A 516 -1.47 22.94 8.26
C SER A 516 -0.22 23.53 8.90
N TYR A 517 0.85 23.70 8.11
CA TYR A 517 2.09 24.26 8.62
C TYR A 517 1.98 25.77 8.77
N PRO A 518 2.00 26.30 10.01
CA PRO A 518 1.98 27.73 10.22
C PRO A 518 3.27 28.39 9.74
N SER A 519 3.14 29.57 9.14
CA SER A 519 4.30 30.30 8.58
C SER A 519 5.34 30.68 9.64
N TRP A 520 4.94 30.89 10.90
CA TRP A 520 5.89 31.16 11.99
C TRP A 520 6.83 29.97 12.25
N TYR A 521 6.34 28.70 12.21
CA TYR A 521 7.22 27.53 12.32
C TYR A 521 8.13 27.37 11.11
N MET A 522 7.64 27.61 9.88
CA MET A 522 8.48 27.58 8.69
C MET A 522 9.59 28.62 8.76
N LEU A 523 9.26 29.85 9.11
CA LEU A 523 10.26 30.92 9.23
C LEU A 523 11.19 30.74 10.44
N ALA A 524 10.69 30.21 11.55
CA ALA A 524 11.53 29.85 12.70
C ALA A 524 12.59 28.82 12.32
N ARG A 525 12.22 27.85 11.48
CA ARG A 525 13.07 26.74 11.08
C ARG A 525 14.04 27.11 9.95
N TYR A 526 13.54 27.72 8.90
CA TYR A 526 14.27 27.95 7.65
C TYR A 526 14.65 29.42 7.41
N GLY A 527 13.96 30.36 8.01
CA GLY A 527 14.19 31.80 7.82
C GLY A 527 15.44 32.29 8.50
N SER A 528 16.06 33.33 7.92
CA SER A 528 17.23 34.03 8.48
C SER A 528 16.98 34.52 9.92
N PRO A 529 17.99 34.54 10.80
CA PRO A 529 17.88 35.16 12.12
C PRO A 529 17.43 36.64 12.07
N ASP A 530 17.84 37.37 11.04
CA ASP A 530 17.57 38.80 10.88
C ASP A 530 16.12 39.12 10.46
N LEU A 531 15.26 38.11 10.24
CA LEU A 531 13.83 38.31 9.99
C LEU A 531 13.12 39.10 11.09
N ALA A 532 13.66 39.08 12.31
CA ALA A 532 13.13 39.82 13.44
C ALA A 532 13.18 41.37 13.22
N GLU A 533 14.00 41.84 12.31
CA GLU A 533 14.14 43.27 12.02
C GLU A 533 13.26 43.75 10.84
N ARG A 534 12.65 42.83 10.10
CA ARG A 534 11.88 43.10 8.87
C ARG A 534 10.40 42.75 9.05
N GLN A 535 9.59 43.73 9.42
CA GLN A 535 8.11 43.60 9.33
C GLN A 535 7.66 43.85 7.88
N GLU A 536 7.64 42.82 7.06
CA GLU A 536 7.04 42.91 5.73
C GLU A 536 5.56 42.47 5.78
N GLU A 537 4.73 43.13 4.98
CA GLU A 537 3.30 42.84 4.89
C GLU A 537 3.08 41.39 4.42
N GLY A 538 2.33 40.61 5.18
CA GLY A 538 2.05 39.19 4.90
C GLY A 538 2.94 38.19 5.65
N LEU A 539 3.97 38.63 6.37
CA LEU A 539 4.74 37.77 7.28
C LEU A 539 4.05 37.69 8.66
N PRO A 540 4.25 36.57 9.41
CA PRO A 540 3.77 36.43 10.78
C PRO A 540 4.47 37.45 11.71
N ALA A 541 3.88 37.69 12.89
CA ALA A 541 4.46 38.58 13.88
C ALA A 541 5.83 38.08 14.35
N VAL A 542 6.74 39.02 14.62
CA VAL A 542 8.14 38.72 14.99
C VAL A 542 8.23 37.89 16.26
N ASP A 543 7.37 38.17 17.24
CA ASP A 543 7.28 37.44 18.50
C ASP A 543 6.77 35.98 18.32
N GLU A 544 5.86 35.74 17.37
CA GLU A 544 5.43 34.37 17.01
C GLU A 544 6.60 33.56 16.43
N VAL A 545 7.38 34.14 15.51
CA VAL A 545 8.56 33.49 14.94
C VAL A 545 9.63 33.26 16.00
N ALA A 546 9.83 34.22 16.92
CA ALA A 546 10.79 34.10 18.02
C ALA A 546 10.39 32.97 18.99
N ALA A 547 9.13 32.90 19.41
CA ALA A 547 8.61 31.85 20.27
C ALA A 547 8.73 30.46 19.61
N ALA A 548 8.33 30.35 18.32
CA ALA A 548 8.51 29.12 17.57
C ALA A 548 9.98 28.68 17.48
N ARG A 549 10.91 29.63 17.29
CA ARG A 549 12.35 29.37 17.24
C ARG A 549 12.90 28.92 18.61
N ALA A 550 12.44 29.53 19.70
CA ALA A 550 12.77 29.09 21.04
C ALA A 550 12.29 27.65 21.28
N ALA A 551 11.02 27.35 21.00
CA ALA A 551 10.47 26.01 21.13
C ALA A 551 11.27 24.95 20.33
N LEU A 552 11.63 25.25 19.07
CA LEU A 552 12.40 24.34 18.19
C LEU A 552 13.83 24.06 18.70
N SER A 553 14.34 24.85 19.64
CA SER A 553 15.68 24.70 20.23
C SER A 553 15.65 24.08 21.64
N CYS A 554 14.48 23.65 22.13
CA CYS A 554 14.31 23.16 23.50
C CYS A 554 13.81 21.70 23.54
N GLY A 555 14.29 20.97 24.53
CA GLY A 555 13.74 19.68 24.96
C GLY A 555 13.52 18.64 23.84
N ASP A 556 12.41 17.93 23.93
CA ASP A 556 12.07 16.85 22.98
C ASP A 556 11.86 17.37 21.54
N LEU A 557 11.48 18.63 21.38
CA LEU A 557 11.29 19.22 20.05
C LEU A 557 12.63 19.50 19.35
N ALA A 558 13.64 19.97 20.09
CA ALA A 558 14.99 20.09 19.56
C ALA A 558 15.54 18.72 19.13
N GLU A 559 15.39 17.71 19.98
CA GLU A 559 15.83 16.34 19.69
C GLU A 559 15.10 15.75 18.46
N LEU A 560 13.81 16.06 18.24
CA LEU A 560 13.08 15.64 17.04
C LEU A 560 13.71 16.25 15.76
N VAL A 561 14.05 17.53 15.80
CA VAL A 561 14.70 18.22 14.67
C VAL A 561 16.10 17.66 14.42
N GLU A 562 16.93 17.55 15.47
CA GLU A 562 18.29 17.03 15.39
C GLU A 562 18.32 15.59 14.88
N ALA A 563 17.36 14.75 15.31
CA ALA A 563 17.24 13.35 14.88
C ALA A 563 17.16 13.20 13.35
N THR A 564 16.62 14.21 12.64
CA THR A 564 16.42 14.16 11.19
C THR A 564 17.40 15.01 10.39
N THR A 565 18.00 16.05 11.00
CA THR A 565 18.84 17.03 10.30
C THR A 565 20.35 16.89 10.57
N GLU A 566 20.75 16.43 11.76
CA GLU A 566 22.17 16.25 12.06
C GLU A 566 22.83 15.16 11.21
N PRO A 567 24.15 15.26 10.96
CA PRO A 567 24.90 14.20 10.29
C PRO A 567 24.69 12.82 10.95
N LEU A 568 24.40 11.81 10.13
CA LEU A 568 24.14 10.47 10.62
C LEU A 568 25.46 9.76 11.00
N THR A 569 25.87 9.93 12.25
CA THR A 569 26.95 9.16 12.87
C THR A 569 26.41 7.87 13.48
N VAL A 570 27.30 6.94 13.87
CA VAL A 570 26.89 5.72 14.58
C VAL A 570 26.18 6.04 15.89
N SER A 571 26.65 7.07 16.63
CA SER A 571 25.99 7.52 17.86
C SER A 571 24.58 8.03 17.53
N ARG A 572 24.45 8.96 16.58
CA ARG A 572 23.14 9.50 16.17
C ARG A 572 22.18 8.40 15.70
N PHE A 573 22.67 7.39 14.97
CA PHE A 573 21.86 6.23 14.60
C PHE A 573 21.32 5.45 15.80
N VAL A 574 22.16 5.21 16.82
CA VAL A 574 21.74 4.51 18.05
C VAL A 574 20.77 5.37 18.87
N ASP A 575 21.04 6.66 19.02
CA ASP A 575 20.17 7.61 19.73
C ASP A 575 18.80 7.72 19.02
N ASN A 576 18.81 7.76 17.69
CA ASN A 576 17.60 7.71 16.88
C ASN A 576 16.81 6.43 17.11
N LEU A 577 17.48 5.27 17.09
CA LEU A 577 16.87 3.96 17.30
C LEU A 577 16.18 3.87 18.68
N LEU A 578 16.84 4.32 19.72
CA LEU A 578 16.33 4.23 21.09
C LEU A 578 15.24 5.28 21.37
N GLY A 579 15.36 6.47 20.82
CA GLY A 579 14.41 7.57 21.01
C GLY A 579 13.19 7.53 20.08
N ALA A 580 13.19 6.67 19.02
CA ALA A 580 12.11 6.61 18.04
C ALA A 580 10.70 6.44 18.63
N PRO A 581 10.44 5.62 19.67
CA PRO A 581 9.09 5.51 20.25
C PRO A 581 8.60 6.83 20.87
N GLY A 582 9.46 7.54 21.62
CA GLY A 582 9.14 8.84 22.23
C GLY A 582 8.84 9.89 21.19
N ARG A 583 9.73 10.07 20.23
CA ARG A 583 9.55 11.04 19.13
C ARG A 583 8.28 10.78 18.32
N THR A 584 7.96 9.52 18.01
CA THR A 584 6.73 9.16 17.27
C THR A 584 5.46 9.62 17.99
N SER A 585 5.45 9.62 19.30
CA SER A 585 4.29 10.02 20.12
C SER A 585 4.20 11.51 20.39
N LEU A 586 5.28 12.27 20.13
CA LEU A 586 5.33 13.72 20.34
C LEU A 586 4.22 14.43 19.54
N ARG A 587 3.61 15.44 20.16
CA ARG A 587 2.73 16.39 19.48
C ARG A 587 3.16 17.81 19.84
N ILE A 588 3.06 18.70 18.87
CA ILE A 588 3.53 20.07 18.94
C ILE A 588 2.30 20.99 18.91
N PRO A 589 2.09 21.85 19.90
CA PRO A 589 1.04 22.86 19.83
C PRO A 589 1.18 23.73 18.57
N THR A 590 0.08 24.04 17.91
CA THR A 590 0.09 24.96 16.76
C THR A 590 0.38 26.40 17.17
N ASP A 591 0.00 26.79 18.39
CA ASP A 591 0.36 28.08 19.00
C ASP A 591 1.86 28.06 19.43
N PRO A 592 2.70 28.96 18.88
CA PRO A 592 4.15 28.96 19.16
C PRO A 592 4.47 29.29 20.62
N PHE A 593 3.66 30.13 21.28
CA PHE A 593 3.85 30.48 22.69
C PHE A 593 3.47 29.31 23.62
N ALA A 594 2.49 28.51 23.22
CA ALA A 594 2.17 27.28 23.96
C ALA A 594 3.30 26.25 23.82
N ALA A 595 3.85 26.07 22.61
CA ALA A 595 4.97 25.19 22.37
C ALA A 595 6.24 25.63 23.14
N GLU A 596 6.54 26.91 23.15
CA GLU A 596 7.66 27.43 23.94
C GLU A 596 7.49 27.09 25.42
N ARG A 597 6.31 27.31 26.00
CA ARG A 597 6.06 26.96 27.42
C ARG A 597 6.08 25.47 27.70
N GLU A 598 5.74 24.63 26.75
CA GLU A 598 5.69 23.17 26.93
C GLU A 598 7.09 22.54 26.85
N PHE A 599 7.92 23.01 25.92
CA PHE A 599 9.22 22.37 25.64
C PHE A 599 10.41 23.06 26.32
N CYS A 600 10.30 24.33 26.64
CA CYS A 600 11.34 25.08 27.32
C CYS A 600 11.06 25.27 28.83
#